data_48fcc671f2e4e8be91fc273e3432c688
#
_entry.id   48fcc671f2e4e8be91fc273e3432c688
#
_cell.length_a   1.000
_cell.length_b   1.000
_cell.length_c   1.000
_cell.angle_alpha   90.00
_cell.angle_beta   90.00
_cell.angle_gamma   90.00
#
_symmetry.space_group_name_H-M   'P 1'
#
loop_
_entity.id
_entity.type
_entity.pdbx_description
1 polymer ?
#
loop_
_entity_poly.entity_id
_entity_poly.type
_entity_poly.pdbx_seq_one_letter_code
_entity_poly.pdbx_strand_id
1 'polypeptide(L)'
;MPYIPFTEEQKIAANSVDLADFLRLRGEKLESAGREHKLVYYDGSGKHDSITINGSRWFDHKNQVGGGAVRFMRYFYGMDFQTAVQELLGRTVTPLSHSPPKAAVREEKPKEFKLPEANGNMHRVFAYLIKQRFIAPDIISYFAKRHTLY
;
A
#
# COMPACT_ATOMS: atom_id res chain seq x y z
N MET A 1 -8.98 11.81 26.66
CA MET A 1 -10.42 11.71 26.41
C MET A 1 -10.97 10.52 27.20
N PRO A 2 -12.19 10.60 27.77
CA PRO A 2 -12.80 9.46 28.47
C PRO A 2 -13.00 8.31 27.48
N TYR A 3 -12.71 7.10 27.92
CA TYR A 3 -12.92 5.88 27.14
C TYR A 3 -14.41 5.65 26.95
N ILE A 4 -14.89 5.60 25.70
CA ILE A 4 -16.27 5.26 25.36
C ILE A 4 -16.30 3.79 24.91
N PRO A 5 -16.88 2.89 25.69
CA PRO A 5 -17.02 1.51 25.26
C PRO A 5 -18.04 1.40 24.13
N PHE A 6 -17.65 0.87 22.97
CA PHE A 6 -18.56 0.51 21.89
C PHE A 6 -18.98 -0.95 22.02
N THR A 7 -20.26 -1.21 21.78
CA THR A 7 -20.76 -2.60 21.67
C THR A 7 -20.19 -3.27 20.42
N GLU A 8 -20.16 -4.59 20.38
CA GLU A 8 -19.71 -5.33 19.18
C GLU A 8 -20.57 -5.02 17.96
N GLU A 9 -21.88 -4.83 18.15
CA GLU A 9 -22.81 -4.43 17.10
C GLU A 9 -22.43 -3.07 16.50
N GLN A 10 -22.05 -2.10 17.33
CA GLN A 10 -21.60 -0.79 16.86
C GLN A 10 -20.30 -0.87 16.08
N LYS A 11 -19.36 -1.71 16.49
CA LYS A 11 -18.09 -1.94 15.77
C LYS A 11 -18.33 -2.61 14.42
N ILE A 12 -19.25 -3.59 14.38
CA ILE A 12 -19.65 -4.26 13.15
C ILE A 12 -20.35 -3.25 12.22
N ALA A 13 -21.31 -2.48 12.72
CA ALA A 13 -22.01 -1.47 11.95
C ALA A 13 -21.05 -0.44 11.36
N ALA A 14 -20.11 0.08 12.15
CA ALA A 14 -19.09 1.02 11.66
C ALA A 14 -18.20 0.40 10.58
N ASN A 15 -17.81 -0.88 10.70
CA ASN A 15 -17.02 -1.57 9.69
C ASN A 15 -17.80 -1.97 8.44
N SER A 16 -19.13 -1.94 8.49
CA SER A 16 -20.02 -2.29 7.35
C SER A 16 -20.44 -1.07 6.55
N VAL A 17 -20.03 0.14 6.94
CA VAL A 17 -20.33 1.37 6.20
C VAL A 17 -19.72 1.31 4.80
N ASP A 18 -20.51 1.66 3.77
CA ASP A 18 -20.00 1.82 2.42
C ASP A 18 -19.04 3.00 2.35
N LEU A 19 -17.77 2.69 2.14
CA LEU A 19 -16.70 3.69 2.11
C LEU A 19 -16.81 4.62 0.91
N ALA A 20 -17.29 4.13 -0.24
CA ALA A 20 -17.40 4.96 -1.42
C ALA A 20 -18.44 6.07 -1.22
N ASP A 21 -19.59 5.73 -0.68
CA ASP A 21 -20.65 6.69 -0.37
C ASP A 21 -20.24 7.63 0.76
N PHE A 22 -19.63 7.09 1.81
CA PHE A 22 -19.11 7.90 2.92
C PHE A 22 -18.08 8.94 2.46
N LEU A 23 -17.15 8.56 1.60
CA LEU A 23 -16.09 9.44 1.10
C LEU A 23 -16.65 10.48 0.11
N ARG A 24 -17.65 10.13 -0.72
CA ARG A 24 -18.34 11.11 -1.57
C ARG A 24 -19.03 12.19 -0.74
N LEU A 25 -19.70 11.80 0.35
CA LEU A 25 -20.33 12.76 1.27
C LEU A 25 -19.32 13.69 1.94
N ARG A 26 -18.08 13.23 2.12
CA ARG A 26 -16.98 14.06 2.64
C ARG A 26 -16.29 14.92 1.56
N GLY A 27 -16.69 14.79 0.31
CA GLY A 27 -16.13 15.55 -0.79
C GLY A 27 -14.85 14.96 -1.39
N GLU A 28 -14.53 13.70 -1.06
CA GLU A 28 -13.39 13.02 -1.65
C GLU A 28 -13.64 12.67 -3.11
N LYS A 29 -12.60 12.76 -3.92
CA LYS A 29 -12.67 12.43 -5.35
C LYS A 29 -12.48 10.93 -5.55
N LEU A 30 -13.54 10.28 -6.06
CA LEU A 30 -13.53 8.87 -6.41
C LEU A 30 -13.67 8.70 -7.92
N GLU A 31 -12.78 7.94 -8.53
CA GLU A 31 -12.85 7.52 -9.93
C GLU A 31 -13.36 6.07 -10.00
N SER A 32 -14.30 5.80 -10.92
CA SER A 32 -14.81 4.43 -11.12
C SER A 32 -13.76 3.56 -11.81
N ALA A 33 -13.56 2.37 -11.29
CA ALA A 33 -12.63 1.37 -11.82
C ALA A 33 -13.32 0.00 -11.90
N GLY A 34 -14.26 -0.14 -12.84
CA GLY A 34 -15.10 -1.33 -12.96
C GLY A 34 -16.07 -1.48 -11.79
N ARG A 35 -15.88 -2.51 -10.96
CA ARG A 35 -16.71 -2.75 -9.76
C ARG A 35 -16.17 -2.04 -8.51
N GLU A 36 -15.02 -1.42 -8.61
CA GLU A 36 -14.34 -0.74 -7.52
C GLU A 36 -14.26 0.76 -7.76
N HIS A 37 -13.89 1.50 -6.75
CA HIS A 37 -13.63 2.93 -6.85
C HIS A 37 -12.18 3.20 -6.46
N LYS A 38 -11.48 4.04 -7.22
CA LYS A 38 -10.17 4.54 -6.86
C LYS A 38 -10.29 5.87 -6.15
N LEU A 39 -9.71 5.97 -4.96
CA LEU A 39 -9.57 7.24 -4.27
C LEU A 39 -8.43 8.03 -4.91
N VAL A 40 -8.76 9.25 -5.38
CA VAL A 40 -7.79 10.14 -6.00
C VAL A 40 -7.57 11.35 -5.10
N TYR A 41 -6.34 11.52 -4.64
CA TYR A 41 -5.96 12.70 -3.87
C TYR A 41 -4.60 13.24 -4.32
N TYR A 42 -4.33 14.48 -3.94
CA TYR A 42 -3.09 15.19 -4.30
C TYR A 42 -2.39 15.61 -3.02
N ASP A 43 -1.09 15.43 -2.98
CA ASP A 43 -0.21 15.96 -1.93
C ASP A 43 1.02 16.62 -2.54
N GLY A 44 2.00 17.00 -1.71
CA GLY A 44 3.25 17.62 -2.17
C GLY A 44 4.09 16.74 -3.11
N SER A 45 3.82 15.44 -3.21
CA SER A 45 4.49 14.50 -4.11
C SER A 45 3.73 14.23 -5.41
N GLY A 46 2.49 14.75 -5.55
CA GLY A 46 1.70 14.66 -6.76
C GLY A 46 0.35 13.94 -6.61
N LYS A 47 -0.12 13.35 -7.72
CA LYS A 47 -1.38 12.57 -7.76
C LYS A 47 -1.17 11.19 -7.17
N HIS A 48 -2.09 10.78 -6.30
CA HIS A 48 -2.18 9.44 -5.72
C HIS A 48 -3.51 8.79 -6.09
N ASP A 49 -3.46 7.57 -6.60
CA ASP A 49 -4.62 6.75 -7.01
C ASP A 49 -4.41 5.26 -6.71
N SER A 50 -3.55 4.96 -5.74
CA SER A 50 -3.20 3.57 -5.36
C SER A 50 -4.24 2.88 -4.47
N ILE A 51 -5.19 3.64 -3.91
CA ILE A 51 -6.20 3.10 -3.00
C ILE A 51 -7.45 2.72 -3.78
N THR A 52 -7.81 1.43 -3.73
CA THR A 52 -9.08 0.91 -4.26
C THR A 52 -10.07 0.65 -3.13
N ILE A 53 -11.35 0.89 -3.41
CA ILE A 53 -12.47 0.76 -2.48
C ILE A 53 -13.55 -0.11 -3.12
N ASN A 54 -14.03 -1.09 -2.36
CA ASN A 54 -15.11 -1.99 -2.75
C ASN A 54 -16.08 -2.18 -1.56
N GLY A 55 -17.21 -1.48 -1.56
CA GLY A 55 -18.14 -1.41 -0.45
C GLY A 55 -17.46 -0.91 0.83
N SER A 56 -17.48 -1.71 1.88
CA SER A 56 -16.83 -1.38 3.16
C SER A 56 -15.33 -1.73 3.23
N ARG A 57 -14.77 -2.29 2.18
CA ARG A 57 -13.37 -2.71 2.13
C ARG A 57 -12.54 -1.80 1.24
N TRP A 58 -11.26 -1.69 1.58
CA TRP A 58 -10.27 -0.94 0.81
C TRP A 58 -8.92 -1.64 0.78
N PHE A 59 -8.11 -1.27 -0.21
CA PHE A 59 -6.74 -1.74 -0.34
C PHE A 59 -5.85 -0.67 -0.97
N ASP A 60 -4.70 -0.40 -0.36
CA ASP A 60 -3.66 0.45 -0.91
C ASP A 60 -2.58 -0.41 -1.58
N HIS A 61 -2.55 -0.38 -2.89
CA HIS A 61 -1.63 -1.18 -3.71
C HIS A 61 -0.18 -0.73 -3.57
N LYS A 62 0.06 0.53 -3.25
CA LYS A 62 1.43 1.06 -3.07
C LYS A 62 2.05 0.56 -1.77
N ASN A 63 1.29 0.61 -0.68
CA ASN A 63 1.77 0.26 0.64
C ASN A 63 1.42 -1.17 1.08
N GLN A 64 0.65 -1.91 0.25
CA GLN A 64 0.19 -3.29 0.53
C GLN A 64 -0.59 -3.40 1.85
N VAL A 65 -1.44 -2.42 2.11
CA VAL A 65 -2.25 -2.35 3.33
C VAL A 65 -3.72 -2.24 2.96
N GLY A 66 -4.59 -2.93 3.69
CA GLY A 66 -6.03 -2.88 3.46
C GLY A 66 -6.84 -3.27 4.69
N GLY A 67 -8.15 -3.19 4.58
CA GLY A 67 -9.05 -3.57 5.68
C GLY A 67 -10.49 -3.08 5.54
N GLY A 68 -11.19 -2.95 6.66
CA GLY A 68 -12.53 -2.40 6.76
C GLY A 68 -12.55 -0.88 6.97
N ALA A 69 -13.75 -0.31 7.04
CA ALA A 69 -13.97 1.13 7.11
C ALA A 69 -13.27 1.79 8.31
N VAL A 70 -13.36 1.21 9.49
CA VAL A 70 -12.68 1.75 10.70
C VAL A 70 -11.16 1.81 10.51
N ARG A 71 -10.58 0.78 9.89
CA ARG A 71 -9.14 0.76 9.61
C ARG A 71 -8.77 1.82 8.56
N PHE A 72 -9.63 2.09 7.58
CA PHE A 72 -9.45 3.16 6.62
C PHE A 72 -9.34 4.52 7.31
N MET A 73 -10.30 4.85 8.19
CA MET A 73 -10.31 6.11 8.92
C MET A 73 -9.04 6.33 9.75
N ARG A 74 -8.55 5.26 10.36
CA ARG A 74 -7.29 5.29 11.12
C ARG A 74 -6.07 5.44 10.22
N TYR A 75 -6.06 4.76 9.08
CA TYR A 75 -4.93 4.77 8.14
C TYR A 75 -4.85 6.08 7.36
N PHE A 76 -5.97 6.48 6.74
CA PHE A 76 -6.00 7.61 5.82
C PHE A 76 -6.12 8.96 6.52
N TYR A 77 -6.97 9.04 7.55
CA TYR A 77 -7.20 10.28 8.30
C TYR A 77 -6.41 10.39 9.61
N GLY A 78 -5.68 9.36 9.99
CA GLY A 78 -4.89 9.35 11.23
C GLY A 78 -5.73 9.36 12.52
N MET A 79 -7.01 8.99 12.45
CA MET A 79 -7.92 9.02 13.59
C MET A 79 -7.61 7.91 14.59
N ASP A 80 -7.92 8.16 15.85
CA ASP A 80 -7.98 7.10 16.84
C ASP A 80 -9.21 6.19 16.62
N PHE A 81 -9.25 5.05 17.28
CA PHE A 81 -10.33 4.07 17.08
C PHE A 81 -11.70 4.63 17.46
N GLN A 82 -11.79 5.39 18.55
CA GLN A 82 -13.05 5.91 19.05
C GLN A 82 -13.65 6.94 18.09
N THR A 83 -12.84 7.89 17.67
CA THR A 83 -13.23 8.93 16.70
C THR A 83 -13.63 8.29 15.37
N ALA A 84 -12.88 7.31 14.88
CA ALA A 84 -13.20 6.62 13.63
C ALA A 84 -14.57 5.92 13.68
N VAL A 85 -14.88 5.22 14.78
CA VAL A 85 -16.19 4.56 14.96
C VAL A 85 -17.32 5.59 15.08
N GLN A 86 -17.12 6.68 15.81
CA GLN A 86 -18.13 7.75 15.96
C GLN A 86 -18.45 8.42 14.64
N GLU A 87 -17.44 8.76 13.85
CA GLU A 87 -17.59 9.36 12.52
C GLU A 87 -18.38 8.46 11.58
N LEU A 88 -18.02 7.18 11.50
CA LEU A 88 -18.68 6.20 10.64
C LEU A 88 -20.13 5.94 11.06
N LEU A 89 -20.46 6.06 12.35
CA LEU A 89 -21.83 5.96 12.86
C LEU A 89 -22.62 7.27 12.74
N GLY A 90 -22.04 8.34 12.16
CA GLY A 90 -22.71 9.62 11.91
C GLY A 90 -22.97 10.45 13.16
N ARG A 91 -22.25 10.19 14.25
CA ARG A 91 -22.43 10.91 15.52
C ARG A 91 -21.70 12.24 15.59
N THR A 92 -20.75 12.50 14.69
CA THR A 92 -20.02 13.77 14.63
C THR A 92 -19.54 14.03 13.21
N VAL A 93 -20.23 14.87 12.46
CA VAL A 93 -19.75 15.36 11.17
C VAL A 93 -18.94 16.62 11.43
N THR A 94 -17.69 16.48 11.80
CA THR A 94 -16.74 17.60 11.75
C THR A 94 -16.09 17.65 10.38
N PRO A 95 -16.14 18.76 9.64
CA PRO A 95 -15.36 18.89 8.41
C PRO A 95 -13.87 18.87 8.81
N LEU A 96 -13.23 17.73 8.61
CA LEU A 96 -11.81 17.61 8.84
C LEU A 96 -11.07 18.23 7.67
N SER A 97 -10.25 19.22 7.98
CA SER A 97 -9.20 19.71 7.11
C SER A 97 -8.34 18.51 6.66
N HIS A 98 -8.23 18.32 5.35
CA HIS A 98 -7.41 17.28 4.77
C HIS A 98 -5.94 17.53 5.12
N SER A 99 -5.49 16.93 6.19
CA SER A 99 -4.06 16.62 6.29
C SER A 99 -3.92 15.24 5.65
N PRO A 100 -3.27 15.15 4.49
CA PRO A 100 -2.94 13.83 3.96
C PRO A 100 -2.24 13.05 5.06
N PRO A 101 -2.45 11.72 5.14
CA PRO A 101 -1.73 10.94 6.12
C PRO A 101 -0.26 11.29 5.92
N LYS A 102 0.38 11.80 6.98
CA LYS A 102 1.83 11.67 7.04
C LYS A 102 2.03 10.16 6.88
N ALA A 103 2.24 9.73 5.64
CA ALA A 103 2.91 8.49 5.42
C ALA A 103 4.05 8.56 6.44
N ALA A 104 4.02 7.67 7.43
CA ALA A 104 5.21 7.46 8.22
C ALA A 104 6.24 7.18 7.15
N VAL A 105 7.01 8.21 6.82
CA VAL A 105 8.20 8.08 6.04
C VAL A 105 8.99 7.13 6.93
N ARG A 106 8.85 5.82 6.66
CA ARG A 106 9.94 4.95 6.95
C ARG A 106 11.06 5.61 6.17
N GLU A 107 11.89 6.36 6.89
CA GLU A 107 13.24 6.62 6.45
C GLU A 107 13.82 5.23 6.22
N GLU A 108 13.58 4.71 5.00
CA GLU A 108 14.40 3.66 4.49
C GLU A 108 15.76 4.30 4.40
N LYS A 109 16.53 4.13 5.48
CA LYS A 109 17.97 4.34 5.42
C LYS A 109 18.38 3.66 4.13
N PRO A 110 19.05 4.38 3.21
CA PRO A 110 19.45 3.80 1.94
C PRO A 110 20.14 2.48 2.30
N LYS A 111 19.52 1.38 1.95
CA LYS A 111 20.11 0.06 2.14
C LYS A 111 21.36 0.10 1.29
N GLU A 112 22.52 0.12 1.94
CA GLU A 112 23.78 -0.08 1.24
C GLU A 112 23.61 -1.30 0.34
N PHE A 113 23.68 -1.10 -0.95
CA PHE A 113 23.62 -2.19 -1.90
C PHE A 113 24.91 -3.02 -1.68
N LYS A 114 24.76 -4.11 -0.92
CA LYS A 114 25.83 -5.09 -0.77
C LYS A 114 25.69 -6.07 -1.92
N LEU A 115 26.69 -6.08 -2.78
CA LEU A 115 26.82 -7.13 -3.80
C LEU A 115 26.77 -8.49 -3.08
N PRO A 116 25.97 -9.45 -3.57
CA PRO A 116 26.02 -10.82 -3.06
C PRO A 116 27.45 -11.36 -3.14
N GLU A 117 27.85 -12.15 -2.15
CA GLU A 117 29.14 -12.83 -2.20
C GLU A 117 29.24 -13.65 -3.48
N ALA A 118 30.39 -13.57 -4.15
CA ALA A 118 30.63 -14.33 -5.37
C ALA A 118 30.49 -15.83 -5.10
N ASN A 119 29.64 -16.49 -5.90
CA ASN A 119 29.39 -17.91 -5.73
C ASN A 119 30.70 -18.71 -6.02
N GLY A 120 31.03 -19.69 -5.18
CA GLY A 120 32.27 -20.50 -5.31
C GLY A 120 32.38 -21.31 -6.61
N ASN A 121 31.27 -21.42 -7.39
CA ASN A 121 31.28 -22.01 -8.72
C ASN A 121 30.21 -21.38 -9.62
N MET A 122 30.47 -21.38 -10.92
CA MET A 122 29.58 -20.81 -11.93
C MET A 122 28.69 -21.84 -12.64
N HIS A 123 28.60 -23.09 -12.17
CA HIS A 123 27.87 -24.14 -12.88
C HIS A 123 26.40 -23.80 -13.13
N ARG A 124 25.72 -23.17 -12.17
CA ARG A 124 24.32 -22.77 -12.33
C ARG A 124 24.16 -21.65 -13.35
N VAL A 125 25.07 -20.68 -13.34
CA VAL A 125 25.07 -19.54 -14.28
C VAL A 125 25.31 -20.06 -15.70
N PHE A 126 26.29 -20.91 -15.88
CA PHE A 126 26.56 -21.55 -17.17
C PHE A 126 25.37 -22.37 -17.68
N ALA A 127 24.79 -23.22 -16.82
CA ALA A 127 23.64 -24.02 -17.20
C ALA A 127 22.43 -23.13 -17.62
N TYR A 128 22.17 -22.06 -16.88
CA TYR A 128 21.09 -21.11 -17.21
C TYR A 128 21.36 -20.39 -18.55
N LEU A 129 22.55 -19.82 -18.71
CA LEU A 129 22.90 -19.05 -19.90
C LEU A 129 22.93 -19.91 -21.18
N ILE A 130 23.40 -21.15 -21.08
CA ILE A 130 23.43 -22.07 -22.22
C ILE A 130 22.03 -22.62 -22.51
N LYS A 131 21.33 -23.18 -21.50
CA LYS A 131 20.08 -23.92 -21.73
C LYS A 131 18.85 -23.03 -21.88
N GLN A 132 18.82 -21.90 -21.19
CA GLN A 132 17.66 -21.00 -21.16
C GLN A 132 17.83 -19.78 -22.06
N ARG A 133 19.05 -19.28 -22.20
CA ARG A 133 19.35 -18.08 -23.00
C ARG A 133 20.06 -18.37 -24.32
N PHE A 134 20.45 -19.62 -24.56
CA PHE A 134 21.11 -20.09 -25.78
C PHE A 134 22.39 -19.29 -26.13
N ILE A 135 23.12 -18.85 -25.09
CA ILE A 135 24.39 -18.14 -25.29
C ILE A 135 25.50 -19.16 -25.47
N ALA A 136 26.35 -18.93 -26.48
CA ALA A 136 27.46 -19.82 -26.75
C ALA A 136 28.44 -19.94 -25.58
N PRO A 137 28.90 -21.15 -25.21
CA PRO A 137 29.77 -21.37 -24.05
C PRO A 137 31.06 -20.54 -24.08
N ASP A 138 31.58 -20.26 -25.24
CA ASP A 138 32.84 -19.51 -25.43
C ASP A 138 32.69 -18.05 -24.98
N ILE A 139 31.50 -17.44 -25.25
CA ILE A 139 31.17 -16.07 -24.82
C ILE A 139 31.08 -16.04 -23.30
N ILE A 140 30.39 -17.00 -22.69
CA ILE A 140 30.22 -17.07 -21.24
C ILE A 140 31.59 -17.25 -20.57
N SER A 141 32.43 -18.13 -21.12
CA SER A 141 33.78 -18.39 -20.60
C SER A 141 34.68 -17.16 -20.69
N TYR A 142 34.54 -16.35 -21.74
CA TYR A 142 35.27 -15.10 -21.89
C TYR A 142 34.94 -14.09 -20.77
N PHE A 143 33.65 -13.90 -20.49
CA PHE A 143 33.21 -12.98 -19.41
C PHE A 143 33.46 -13.53 -18.00
N ALA A 144 33.38 -14.85 -17.83
CA ALA A 144 33.71 -15.50 -16.57
C ALA A 144 35.15 -15.32 -16.16
N LYS A 145 36.09 -15.50 -17.13
CA LYS A 145 37.55 -15.28 -16.90
C LYS A 145 37.89 -13.84 -16.55
N ARG A 146 37.05 -12.86 -16.92
CA ARG A 146 37.24 -11.44 -16.61
C ARG A 146 36.54 -11.01 -15.34
N HIS A 147 35.96 -11.93 -14.56
CA HIS A 147 35.16 -11.64 -13.35
C HIS A 147 34.09 -10.59 -13.56
N THR A 148 33.48 -10.56 -14.75
CA THR A 148 32.37 -9.67 -15.10
C THR A 148 31.00 -10.36 -15.01
N LEU A 149 30.97 -11.67 -14.70
CA LEU A 149 29.79 -12.45 -14.34
C LEU A 149 29.88 -12.82 -12.87
N TYR A 150 28.84 -12.54 -12.12
CA TYR A 150 28.68 -12.85 -10.70
C TYR A 150 27.47 -13.75 -10.49
#